data_a6a790d7ca3adba1dc36c0c998a657ed
#
_entry.id   a6a790d7ca3adba1dc36c0c998a657ed
#
_cell.length_a   1.000
_cell.length_b   1.000
_cell.length_c   1.000
_cell.angle_alpha   90.00
_cell.angle_beta   90.00
_cell.angle_gamma   90.00
#
_symmetry.space_group_name_H-M   'P 1'
#
loop_
_entity.id
_entity.type
_entity.pdbx_description
1 polymer ?
#
loop_
_entity_poly.entity_id
_entity_poly.type
_entity_poly.pdbx_seq_one_letter_code
_entity_poly.pdbx_strand_id
1 'polypeptide(L)'
;MSKQIILDQSFDPAITNLMGCALDSAWASLSPGETAPHKRDWARETMALRIIEAVKGGERDSTRLRQEALLYLKLATARQQGLYRLLVH
;
A
#
# COMPACT_ATOMS: atom_id res chain seq x y z
N MET A 1 -27.24 0.50 -15.43
CA MET A 1 -27.29 0.46 -13.96
C MET A 1 -26.21 -0.41 -13.37
N SER A 2 -25.96 -1.58 -13.97
CA SER A 2 -24.89 -2.44 -13.47
C SER A 2 -23.54 -1.73 -13.46
N LYS A 3 -23.27 -0.97 -14.51
CA LYS A 3 -22.03 -0.23 -14.60
C LYS A 3 -21.91 0.79 -13.47
N GLN A 4 -23.02 1.38 -13.09
CA GLN A 4 -23.04 2.32 -12.00
C GLN A 4 -22.66 1.65 -10.70
N ILE A 5 -23.16 0.44 -10.51
CA ILE A 5 -22.83 -0.31 -9.30
C ILE A 5 -21.34 -0.61 -9.25
N ILE A 6 -20.75 -0.98 -10.38
CA ILE A 6 -19.34 -1.25 -10.45
C ILE A 6 -18.54 0.02 -10.16
N LEU A 7 -18.99 1.14 -10.74
CA LEU A 7 -18.35 2.42 -10.49
C LEU A 7 -18.53 2.88 -9.05
N ASP A 8 -19.66 2.51 -8.46
CA ASP A 8 -19.92 2.85 -7.06
C ASP A 8 -18.98 2.14 -6.13
N GLN A 9 -18.46 1.00 -6.53
CA GLN A 9 -17.44 0.31 -5.77
C GLN A 9 -16.10 1.01 -5.88
N SER A 10 -15.97 1.87 -6.86
CA SER A 10 -14.80 2.73 -6.99
C SER A 10 -14.93 3.86 -6.01
N PHE A 11 -13.79 4.40 -5.62
CA PHE A 11 -13.78 5.53 -4.72
C PHE A 11 -14.04 6.81 -5.52
N ASP A 12 -14.69 7.79 -4.90
CA ASP A 12 -14.92 9.05 -5.59
C ASP A 12 -13.59 9.78 -5.82
N PRO A 13 -13.57 10.81 -6.69
CA PRO A 13 -12.31 11.47 -7.03
C PRO A 13 -11.54 12.01 -5.84
N ALA A 14 -12.23 12.52 -4.82
CA ALA A 14 -11.57 13.06 -3.65
C ALA A 14 -10.84 11.95 -2.89
N ILE A 15 -11.48 10.80 -2.76
CA ILE A 15 -10.87 9.67 -2.06
C ILE A 15 -9.75 9.07 -2.90
N THR A 16 -9.93 9.00 -4.21
CA THR A 16 -8.88 8.52 -5.09
C THR A 16 -7.63 9.40 -4.98
N ASN A 17 -7.83 10.72 -4.95
CA ASN A 17 -6.71 11.63 -4.77
C ASN A 17 -6.05 11.44 -3.42
N LEU A 18 -6.83 11.24 -2.38
CA LEU A 18 -6.30 10.99 -1.05
C LEU A 18 -5.43 9.74 -1.04
N MET A 19 -5.90 8.68 -1.66
CA MET A 19 -5.14 7.44 -1.71
C MET A 19 -3.85 7.62 -2.51
N GLY A 20 -3.94 8.32 -3.64
CA GLY A 20 -2.77 8.58 -4.46
C GLY A 20 -1.73 9.39 -3.75
N CYS A 21 -2.15 10.44 -3.05
CA CYS A 21 -1.24 11.27 -2.28
C CYS A 21 -0.59 10.49 -1.15
N ALA A 22 -1.38 9.65 -0.47
CA ALA A 22 -0.84 8.84 0.62
C ALA A 22 0.19 7.85 0.08
N LEU A 23 -0.09 7.22 -1.05
CA LEU A 23 0.83 6.28 -1.65
C LEU A 23 2.12 6.97 -2.09
N ASP A 24 2.01 8.11 -2.77
CA ASP A 24 3.19 8.84 -3.20
C ASP A 24 4.02 9.31 -2.01
N SER A 25 3.35 9.76 -0.97
CA SER A 25 4.03 10.20 0.24
C SER A 25 4.74 9.05 0.94
N ALA A 26 4.08 7.88 1.01
CA ALA A 26 4.70 6.70 1.58
C ALA A 26 5.90 6.27 0.76
N TRP A 27 5.76 6.28 -0.56
CA TRP A 27 6.83 5.90 -1.45
C TRP A 27 8.03 6.82 -1.28
N ALA A 28 7.78 8.13 -1.21
CA ALA A 28 8.84 9.11 -1.02
C ALA A 28 9.53 8.99 0.33
N SER A 29 8.84 8.41 1.31
CA SER A 29 9.40 8.22 2.65
C SER A 29 10.37 7.04 2.73
N LEU A 30 10.37 6.17 1.72
CA LEU A 30 11.29 5.03 1.71
C LEU A 30 12.70 5.52 1.39
N SER A 31 13.65 5.04 2.16
CA SER A 31 15.06 5.37 1.91
C SER A 31 15.56 4.60 0.70
N PRO A 32 16.51 5.17 -0.05
CA PRO A 32 17.16 4.42 -1.11
C PRO A 32 17.75 3.15 -0.54
N GLY A 33 17.46 2.02 -1.16
CA GLY A 33 17.99 0.75 -0.70
C GLY A 33 17.10 -0.02 0.26
N GLU A 34 16.04 0.61 0.78
CA GLU A 34 15.10 -0.14 1.62
C GLU A 34 14.38 -1.21 0.83
N THR A 35 14.20 -0.96 -0.45
CA THR A 35 13.54 -1.91 -1.33
C THR A 35 14.46 -2.22 -2.50
N ALA A 36 14.74 -3.50 -2.70
CA ALA A 36 15.57 -3.91 -3.82
C ALA A 36 14.92 -3.47 -5.14
N PRO A 37 15.72 -3.07 -6.13
CA PRO A 37 15.17 -2.58 -7.40
C PRO A 37 14.18 -3.55 -8.04
N HIS A 38 14.44 -4.84 -7.97
CA HIS A 38 13.56 -5.83 -8.59
C HIS A 38 12.27 -6.06 -7.80
N LYS A 39 12.16 -5.47 -6.61
CA LYS A 39 10.97 -5.58 -5.79
C LYS A 39 10.19 -4.28 -5.71
N ARG A 40 10.60 -3.27 -6.46
CA ARG A 40 9.95 -1.96 -6.35
C ARG A 40 8.48 -2.02 -6.73
N ASP A 41 8.15 -2.73 -7.81
CA ASP A 41 6.76 -2.84 -8.22
C ASP A 41 5.94 -3.58 -7.18
N TRP A 42 6.48 -4.65 -6.63
CA TRP A 42 5.82 -5.39 -5.58
C TRP A 42 5.59 -4.52 -4.35
N ALA A 43 6.60 -3.74 -3.97
CA ALA A 43 6.50 -2.89 -2.79
C ALA A 43 5.42 -1.83 -2.96
N ARG A 44 5.40 -1.18 -4.13
CA ARG A 44 4.39 -0.15 -4.39
C ARG A 44 3.00 -0.75 -4.42
N GLU A 45 2.84 -1.91 -5.04
CA GLU A 45 1.55 -2.59 -5.07
C GLU A 45 1.11 -3.00 -3.67
N THR A 46 2.03 -3.51 -2.87
CA THR A 46 1.73 -3.91 -1.50
C THR A 46 1.20 -2.73 -0.69
N MET A 47 1.87 -1.58 -0.81
CA MET A 47 1.43 -0.39 -0.11
C MET A 47 0.08 0.11 -0.62
N ALA A 48 -0.11 0.06 -1.92
CA ALA A 48 -1.37 0.50 -2.52
C ALA A 48 -2.54 -0.36 -2.02
N LEU A 49 -2.35 -1.66 -1.97
CA LEU A 49 -3.39 -2.57 -1.49
C LEU A 49 -3.73 -2.28 -0.03
N ARG A 50 -2.73 -2.00 0.79
CA ARG A 50 -2.99 -1.68 2.18
C ARG A 50 -3.76 -0.38 2.33
N ILE A 51 -3.42 0.62 1.52
CA ILE A 51 -4.13 1.89 1.56
C ILE A 51 -5.60 1.69 1.16
N ILE A 52 -5.83 0.89 0.13
CA ILE A 52 -7.19 0.58 -0.31
C ILE A 52 -7.98 -0.08 0.82
N GLU A 53 -7.38 -1.05 1.48
CA GLU A 53 -8.04 -1.75 2.59
C GLU A 53 -8.37 -0.78 3.72
N ALA A 54 -7.44 0.11 4.06
CA ALA A 54 -7.68 1.07 5.13
C ALA A 54 -8.80 2.03 4.77
N VAL A 55 -8.85 2.48 3.51
CA VAL A 55 -9.89 3.38 3.07
C VAL A 55 -11.25 2.68 3.07
N LYS A 56 -11.29 1.42 2.68
CA LYS A 56 -12.52 0.62 2.76
C LYS A 56 -13.02 0.52 4.19
N GLY A 57 -12.10 0.46 5.13
CA GLY A 57 -12.45 0.41 6.55
C GLY A 57 -12.82 1.75 7.15
N GLY A 58 -12.80 2.82 6.35
CA GLY A 58 -13.23 4.13 6.81
C GLY A 58 -12.12 5.12 7.08
N GLU A 59 -10.87 4.75 6.90
CA GLU A 59 -9.76 5.66 7.16
C GLU A 59 -9.72 6.75 6.11
N ARG A 60 -9.58 8.00 6.56
CA ARG A 60 -9.55 9.17 5.68
C ARG A 60 -8.40 10.12 5.97
N ASP A 61 -7.56 9.79 6.95
CA ASP A 61 -6.41 10.61 7.32
C ASP A 61 -5.21 10.17 6.48
N SER A 62 -4.70 11.08 5.65
CA SER A 62 -3.60 10.74 4.75
C SER A 62 -2.34 10.32 5.50
N THR A 63 -2.09 10.93 6.67
CA THR A 63 -0.94 10.55 7.49
C THR A 63 -1.06 9.12 7.98
N ARG A 64 -2.26 8.73 8.40
CA ARG A 64 -2.48 7.36 8.84
C ARG A 64 -2.38 6.38 7.70
N LEU A 65 -2.92 6.74 6.54
CA LEU A 65 -2.82 5.88 5.36
C LEU A 65 -1.36 5.63 5.01
N ARG A 66 -0.55 6.69 5.05
CA ARG A 66 0.87 6.56 4.77
C ARG A 66 1.55 5.67 5.80
N GLN A 67 1.27 5.89 7.08
CA GLN A 67 1.87 5.10 8.13
C GLN A 67 1.49 3.64 8.04
N GLU A 68 0.23 3.36 7.74
CA GLU A 68 -0.23 1.99 7.59
C GLU A 68 0.45 1.30 6.41
N ALA A 69 0.60 2.03 5.30
CA ALA A 69 1.26 1.47 4.13
C ALA A 69 2.71 1.12 4.43
N LEU A 70 3.42 2.02 5.10
CA LEU A 70 4.82 1.80 5.43
C LEU A 70 4.99 0.65 6.41
N LEU A 71 4.14 0.61 7.43
CA LEU A 71 4.20 -0.46 8.42
C LEU A 71 3.91 -1.81 7.77
N TYR A 72 2.89 -1.85 6.93
CA TYR A 72 2.52 -3.10 6.29
C TYR A 72 3.63 -3.60 5.37
N LEU A 73 4.28 -2.68 4.66
CA LEU A 73 5.40 -3.07 3.80
C LEU A 73 6.55 -3.66 4.62
N LYS A 74 6.86 -3.05 5.76
CA LYS A 74 7.90 -3.57 6.63
C LYS A 74 7.56 -4.96 7.13
N LEU A 75 6.32 -5.18 7.53
CA LEU A 75 5.90 -6.48 8.01
C LEU A 75 5.93 -7.52 6.90
N ALA A 76 5.49 -7.15 5.71
CA ALA A 76 5.50 -8.07 4.57
C ALA A 76 6.93 -8.43 4.19
N THR A 77 7.83 -7.46 4.21
CA THR A 77 9.24 -7.70 3.90
C THR A 77 9.87 -8.63 4.92
N ALA A 78 9.60 -8.38 6.19
CA ALA A 78 10.15 -9.22 7.26
C ALA A 78 9.63 -10.65 7.13
N ARG A 79 8.34 -10.80 6.78
CA ARG A 79 7.76 -12.12 6.61
C ARG A 79 8.41 -12.87 5.45
N GLN A 80 8.67 -12.18 4.35
CA GLN A 80 9.33 -12.80 3.22
C GLN A 80 10.72 -13.24 3.57
N GLN A 81 11.46 -12.41 4.29
CA GLN A 81 12.81 -12.74 4.70
C GLN A 81 12.82 -13.92 5.66
N GLY A 82 11.85 -13.97 6.56
CA GLY A 82 11.72 -15.09 7.49
C GLY A 82 11.45 -16.39 6.76
N LEU A 83 10.54 -16.37 5.81
CA LEU A 83 10.22 -17.55 5.01
C LEU A 83 11.44 -17.99 4.20
N TYR A 84 12.16 -17.04 3.63
CA TYR A 84 13.33 -17.35 2.85
C TYR A 84 14.37 -18.07 3.70
N ARG A 85 14.60 -17.58 4.91
CA ARG A 85 15.55 -18.20 5.81
C ARG A 85 15.14 -19.63 6.17
N LEU A 86 13.87 -19.85 6.38
CA LEU A 86 13.39 -21.19 6.67
C LEU A 86 13.59 -22.14 5.51
N LEU A 87 13.38 -21.62 4.29
CA LEU A 87 13.54 -22.45 3.10
C LEU A 87 14.99 -22.76 2.79
N VAL A 88 15.89 -21.85 3.15
CA VAL A 88 17.32 -22.03 2.86
C VAL A 88 17.99 -22.95 3.85
N HIS A 89 17.46 -23.03 5.03
CA HIS A 89 17.99 -23.92 6.05
C HIS A 89 17.47 -25.33 5.89
#